data_62d8ba09f7a03961f08a266c5f27e0b4
#
_entry.id   62d8ba09f7a03961f08a266c5f27e0b4
#
_cell.length_a   1.000
_cell.length_b   1.000
_cell.length_c   1.000
_cell.angle_alpha   90.00
_cell.angle_beta   90.00
_cell.angle_gamma   90.00
#
_symmetry.space_group_name_H-M   'P 1'
#
loop_
_entity.id
_entity.type
_entity.pdbx_description
1 polymer ?
#
loop_
_entity_poly.entity_id
_entity_poly.type
_entity_poly.pdbx_seq_one_letter_code
_entity_poly.pdbx_strand_id
1 'polypeptide(L)'
;IRGIEQIKEQDSSYFNFRKYLNYGERDLAFFDPYITYMLNFLNQEALLAGESFFKAKNSTEFNIRRLAIIDNLVATEDLRNNLARSVAYEELINFKNFKEHDRFLKYFITVNTSPENVIEIMSLQASLQKMQINKVLPEIILENTTFQKKSSLLALKGKQTVLYFWSQTQMNHYKKTQDRVKRYEDEFPGYRYVGICIQPYNKLVQDYQKVMEIDPSNQYAFVDFEDASKKWVLTLLNKGIVIDENGIILEGFGNFYAPNFKEILQKNNL
;
A
#
# COMPACT_ATOMS: atom_id res chain seq x y z
N ILE A 1 1.81 22.39 10.77
CA ILE A 1 2.30 22.33 9.37
C ILE A 1 2.43 23.75 8.82
N ARG A 2 1.38 24.58 8.79
CA ARG A 2 1.45 25.98 8.33
C ARG A 2 2.46 26.83 9.11
N GLY A 3 2.63 26.60 10.40
CA GLY A 3 3.62 27.31 11.24
C GLY A 3 5.07 27.03 10.83
N ILE A 4 5.38 25.81 10.36
CA ILE A 4 6.73 25.45 9.92
C ILE A 4 7.07 26.04 8.55
N GLU A 5 6.08 26.16 7.66
CA GLU A 5 6.27 26.83 6.35
C GLU A 5 6.50 28.33 6.49
N GLN A 6 5.78 28.99 7.41
CA GLN A 6 6.00 30.41 7.71
C GLN A 6 7.36 30.69 8.37
N ILE A 7 7.90 29.73 9.13
CA ILE A 7 9.21 29.86 9.77
C ILE A 7 10.35 29.75 8.74
N LYS A 8 10.15 29.09 7.60
CA LYS A 8 11.14 29.01 6.51
C LYS A 8 11.51 30.36 5.90
N GLU A 9 10.59 31.31 5.94
CA GLU A 9 10.84 32.66 5.41
C GLU A 9 11.68 33.56 6.37
N GLN A 10 11.93 33.08 7.60
CA GLN A 10 12.72 33.80 8.62
C GLN A 10 13.90 32.94 9.08
N ASP A 11 14.97 32.91 8.30
CA ASP A 11 16.17 32.08 8.47
C ASP A 11 16.72 31.91 9.90
N SER A 12 16.69 32.98 10.71
CA SER A 12 17.23 32.96 12.08
C SER A 12 16.29 32.30 13.10
N SER A 13 14.97 32.32 12.88
CA SER A 13 13.99 31.78 13.83
C SER A 13 13.84 30.25 13.69
N TYR A 14 14.04 29.70 12.52
CA TYR A 14 13.95 28.24 12.27
C TYR A 14 15.00 27.45 13.06
N PHE A 15 16.26 27.90 13.05
CA PHE A 15 17.33 27.26 13.81
C PHE A 15 17.14 27.40 15.34
N ASN A 16 16.53 28.50 15.81
CA ASN A 16 16.21 28.67 17.20
C ASN A 16 15.05 27.79 17.67
N PHE A 17 14.05 27.54 16.80
CA PHE A 17 12.91 26.66 17.11
C PHE A 17 13.35 25.21 17.33
N ARG A 18 14.37 24.74 16.62
CA ARG A 18 14.93 23.38 16.79
C ARG A 18 15.41 23.10 18.22
N LYS A 19 15.91 24.09 18.93
CA LYS A 19 16.37 23.94 20.31
C LYS A 19 15.24 23.59 21.28
N TYR A 20 14.01 23.88 20.92
CA TYR A 20 12.82 23.66 21.75
C TYR A 20 12.05 22.41 21.38
N LEU A 21 12.44 21.70 20.29
CA LEU A 21 11.80 20.45 19.94
C LEU A 21 12.31 19.33 20.85
N ASN A 22 11.40 18.71 21.56
CA ASN A 22 11.70 17.50 22.30
C ASN A 22 11.63 16.27 21.36
N TYR A 23 12.76 15.87 20.83
CA TYR A 23 12.87 14.70 19.96
C TYR A 23 12.80 13.36 20.73
N GLY A 24 12.59 13.41 22.03
CA GLY A 24 12.63 12.24 22.90
C GLY A 24 11.35 12.02 23.71
N GLU A 25 10.23 12.65 23.34
CA GLU A 25 8.98 12.53 24.08
C GLU A 25 8.43 11.12 24.02
N ARG A 26 8.65 10.36 25.09
CA ARG A 26 8.29 8.94 25.18
C ARG A 26 6.78 8.73 25.14
N ASP A 27 6.02 9.58 25.81
CA ASP A 27 4.56 9.45 25.90
C ASP A 27 3.85 9.69 24.56
N LEU A 28 4.53 10.34 23.62
CA LEU A 28 4.03 10.60 22.27
C LEU A 28 4.55 9.62 21.21
N ALA A 29 5.39 8.66 21.60
CA ALA A 29 6.03 7.72 20.68
C ALA A 29 5.04 6.89 19.85
N PHE A 30 3.79 6.69 20.32
CA PHE A 30 2.72 5.95 19.67
C PHE A 30 1.54 6.85 19.26
N PHE A 31 1.68 8.17 19.37
CA PHE A 31 0.62 9.11 19.01
C PHE A 31 0.74 9.51 17.53
N ASP A 32 -0.16 9.02 16.67
CA ASP A 32 -0.10 9.22 15.22
C ASP A 32 0.09 10.67 14.74
N PRO A 33 -0.58 11.69 15.32
CA PRO A 33 -0.31 13.08 14.94
C PRO A 33 1.12 13.53 15.21
N TYR A 34 1.73 13.04 16.30
CA TYR A 34 3.13 13.35 16.62
C TYR A 34 4.09 12.62 15.67
N ILE A 35 3.83 11.35 15.39
CA ILE A 35 4.60 10.59 14.39
C ILE A 35 4.54 11.30 13.02
N THR A 36 3.35 11.72 12.58
CA THR A 36 3.17 12.46 11.33
C THR A 36 3.95 13.79 11.33
N TYR A 37 3.91 14.52 12.44
CA TYR A 37 4.68 15.75 12.62
C TYR A 37 6.18 15.48 12.50
N MET A 38 6.69 14.47 13.20
CA MET A 38 8.10 14.10 13.17
C MET A 38 8.55 13.63 11.78
N LEU A 39 7.73 12.87 11.06
CA LEU A 39 8.03 12.46 9.67
C LEU A 39 8.13 13.67 8.73
N ASN A 40 7.25 14.66 8.87
CA ASN A 40 7.34 15.91 8.11
C ASN A 40 8.59 16.70 8.45
N PHE A 41 8.97 16.77 9.73
CA PHE A 41 10.21 17.36 10.17
C PHE A 41 11.43 16.66 9.55
N LEU A 42 11.49 15.33 9.60
CA LEU A 42 12.56 14.53 8.98
C LEU A 42 12.69 14.77 7.48
N ASN A 43 11.55 14.91 6.78
CA ASN A 43 11.54 15.25 5.36
C ASN A 43 12.23 16.59 5.11
N GLN A 44 11.96 17.59 5.93
CA GLN A 44 12.58 18.92 5.78
C GLN A 44 14.07 18.88 6.08
N GLU A 45 14.47 18.19 7.14
CA GLU A 45 15.88 18.03 7.51
C GLU A 45 16.69 17.32 6.40
N ALA A 46 16.14 16.26 5.84
CA ALA A 46 16.78 15.53 4.74
C ALA A 46 16.91 16.39 3.47
N LEU A 47 15.97 17.31 3.23
CA LEU A 47 16.00 18.24 2.10
C LEU A 47 17.04 19.37 2.31
N LEU A 48 17.14 19.90 3.52
CA LEU A 48 18.13 20.95 3.86
C LEU A 48 19.56 20.44 3.75
N ALA A 49 19.78 19.13 3.84
CA ALA A 49 21.10 18.51 3.68
C ALA A 49 21.62 18.49 2.22
N GLY A 50 20.95 19.14 1.26
CA GLY A 50 21.56 19.51 -0.02
C GLY A 50 21.03 18.87 -1.29
N GLU A 51 19.79 18.33 -1.31
CA GLU A 51 19.20 17.84 -2.56
C GLU A 51 18.00 18.66 -3.02
N SER A 52 17.80 18.76 -4.36
CA SER A 52 16.58 19.37 -4.90
C SER A 52 15.36 18.51 -4.54
N PHE A 53 14.28 19.14 -4.10
CA PHE A 53 13.02 18.51 -3.67
C PHE A 53 12.50 17.43 -4.64
N PHE A 54 12.62 17.65 -5.94
CA PHE A 54 12.13 16.72 -6.97
C PHE A 54 12.99 15.45 -7.14
N LYS A 55 14.29 15.54 -6.89
CA LYS A 55 15.18 14.38 -6.93
C LYS A 55 15.14 13.59 -5.63
N ALA A 56 15.05 14.28 -4.51
CA ALA A 56 15.10 13.69 -3.17
C ALA A 56 13.89 12.81 -2.87
N LYS A 57 12.67 13.27 -3.17
CA LYS A 57 11.42 12.60 -2.78
C LYS A 57 11.23 11.22 -3.40
N ASN A 58 12.01 10.87 -4.43
CA ASN A 58 11.90 9.61 -5.18
C ASN A 58 13.19 8.79 -5.16
N SER A 59 14.02 8.94 -4.14
CA SER A 59 15.26 8.18 -4.05
C SER A 59 15.38 7.42 -2.73
N THR A 60 15.84 6.19 -2.81
CA THR A 60 16.20 5.36 -1.65
C THR A 60 17.23 6.09 -0.77
N GLU A 61 18.14 6.87 -1.37
CA GLU A 61 19.11 7.70 -0.65
C GLU A 61 18.46 8.70 0.30
N PHE A 62 17.36 9.32 -0.13
CA PHE A 62 16.60 10.23 0.72
C PHE A 62 16.05 9.52 1.97
N ASN A 63 15.52 8.32 1.82
CA ASN A 63 15.00 7.56 2.94
C ASN A 63 16.12 7.00 3.84
N ILE A 64 17.27 6.62 3.30
CA ILE A 64 18.46 6.29 4.09
C ILE A 64 18.92 7.50 4.91
N ARG A 65 18.88 8.70 4.34
CA ARG A 65 19.22 9.95 5.04
C ARG A 65 18.24 10.24 6.17
N ARG A 66 16.94 10.01 5.96
CA ARG A 66 15.91 10.12 7.03
C ARG A 66 16.22 9.16 8.18
N LEU A 67 16.59 7.90 7.88
CA LEU A 67 17.01 6.95 8.92
C LEU A 67 18.26 7.43 9.68
N ALA A 68 19.24 8.01 8.99
CA ALA A 68 20.43 8.55 9.63
C ALA A 68 20.11 9.73 10.57
N ILE A 69 19.15 10.60 10.19
CA ILE A 69 18.69 11.69 11.02
C ILE A 69 17.95 11.17 12.25
N ILE A 70 17.09 10.16 12.07
CA ILE A 70 16.38 9.48 13.17
C ILE A 70 17.38 8.91 14.19
N ASP A 71 18.39 8.19 13.71
CA ASP A 71 19.42 7.57 14.55
C ASP A 71 20.20 8.61 15.36
N ASN A 72 20.53 9.74 14.75
CA ASN A 72 21.30 10.79 15.39
C ASN A 72 20.50 11.70 16.34
N LEU A 73 19.21 11.95 16.06
CA LEU A 73 18.43 12.96 16.80
C LEU A 73 17.45 12.34 17.80
N VAL A 74 16.99 11.11 17.61
CA VAL A 74 15.92 10.51 18.41
C VAL A 74 16.51 9.57 19.45
N ALA A 75 16.67 10.07 20.66
CA ALA A 75 17.25 9.30 21.77
C ALA A 75 16.28 8.22 22.30
N THR A 76 14.96 8.48 22.30
CA THR A 76 13.95 7.53 22.79
C THR A 76 13.79 6.38 21.82
N GLU A 77 14.07 5.17 22.29
CA GLU A 77 14.10 3.95 21.48
C GLU A 77 12.75 3.69 20.80
N ASP A 78 11.64 3.72 21.54
CA ASP A 78 10.30 3.46 21.01
C ASP A 78 9.95 4.44 19.87
N LEU A 79 10.25 5.73 20.05
CA LEU A 79 10.00 6.74 19.02
C LEU A 79 10.92 6.52 17.80
N ARG A 80 12.19 6.23 18.02
CA ARG A 80 13.16 5.92 16.96
C ARG A 80 12.69 4.73 16.14
N ASN A 81 12.28 3.65 16.79
CA ASN A 81 11.79 2.44 16.13
C ASN A 81 10.51 2.70 15.31
N ASN A 82 9.54 3.46 15.83
CA ASN A 82 8.31 3.77 15.13
C ASN A 82 8.53 4.70 13.91
N LEU A 83 9.40 5.70 14.05
CA LEU A 83 9.75 6.57 12.94
C LEU A 83 10.51 5.81 11.85
N ALA A 84 11.49 5.00 12.22
CA ALA A 84 12.24 4.17 11.26
C ALA A 84 11.32 3.18 10.53
N ARG A 85 10.38 2.53 11.25
CA ARG A 85 9.36 1.65 10.67
C ARG A 85 8.49 2.40 9.65
N SER A 86 8.05 3.62 9.97
CA SER A 86 7.23 4.43 9.06
C SER A 86 8.00 4.81 7.79
N VAL A 87 9.29 5.18 7.91
CA VAL A 87 10.16 5.44 6.75
C VAL A 87 10.34 4.18 5.91
N ALA A 88 10.47 3.01 6.55
CA ALA A 88 10.60 1.74 5.84
C ALA A 88 9.34 1.36 5.06
N TYR A 89 8.16 1.60 5.62
CA TYR A 89 6.90 1.44 4.88
C TYR A 89 6.83 2.35 3.65
N GLU A 90 7.19 3.63 3.80
CA GLU A 90 7.20 4.57 2.68
C GLU A 90 8.17 4.12 1.58
N GLU A 91 9.38 3.68 1.94
CA GLU A 91 10.36 3.15 0.99
C GLU A 91 9.80 1.97 0.22
N LEU A 92 9.35 0.94 0.92
CA LEU A 92 8.93 -0.32 0.30
C LEU A 92 7.68 -0.17 -0.57
N ILE A 93 6.69 0.63 -0.15
CA ILE A 93 5.43 0.79 -0.86
C ILE A 93 5.55 1.72 -2.07
N ASN A 94 6.35 2.79 -1.96
CA ASN A 94 6.38 3.84 -2.99
C ASN A 94 7.47 3.60 -4.06
N PHE A 95 8.53 2.84 -3.73
CA PHE A 95 9.64 2.63 -4.65
C PHE A 95 9.62 1.22 -5.23
N LYS A 96 9.64 1.14 -6.56
CA LYS A 96 9.59 -0.14 -7.28
C LYS A 96 11.00 -0.70 -7.61
N ASN A 97 12.05 -0.09 -7.10
CA ASN A 97 13.41 -0.58 -7.33
C ASN A 97 13.84 -1.57 -6.25
N PHE A 98 13.47 -2.83 -6.42
CA PHE A 98 13.74 -3.90 -5.46
C PHE A 98 15.23 -4.13 -5.16
N LYS A 99 16.14 -3.73 -6.06
CA LYS A 99 17.58 -3.84 -5.82
C LYS A 99 18.05 -2.85 -4.75
N GLU A 100 17.47 -1.67 -4.73
CA GLU A 100 17.78 -0.64 -3.73
C GLU A 100 17.17 -0.96 -2.37
N HIS A 101 16.08 -1.73 -2.31
CA HIS A 101 15.47 -2.14 -1.05
C HIS A 101 16.45 -2.91 -0.15
N ASP A 102 17.29 -3.78 -0.70
CA ASP A 102 18.26 -4.54 0.10
C ASP A 102 19.28 -3.62 0.79
N ARG A 103 19.71 -2.56 0.09
CA ARG A 103 20.60 -1.55 0.66
C ARG A 103 19.93 -0.76 1.77
N PHE A 104 18.69 -0.33 1.53
CA PHE A 104 17.89 0.37 2.51
C PHE A 104 17.62 -0.48 3.76
N LEU A 105 17.19 -1.72 3.58
CA LEU A 105 16.86 -2.63 4.68
C LEU A 105 18.08 -2.96 5.55
N LYS A 106 19.28 -3.10 4.96
CA LYS A 106 20.51 -3.24 5.73
C LYS A 106 20.72 -2.07 6.69
N TYR A 107 20.48 -0.84 6.22
CA TYR A 107 20.59 0.33 7.07
C TYR A 107 19.44 0.42 8.09
N PHE A 108 18.20 0.13 7.68
CA PHE A 108 17.04 0.10 8.56
C PHE A 108 17.26 -0.80 9.79
N ILE A 109 17.81 -2.01 9.62
CA ILE A 109 18.09 -2.95 10.70
C ILE A 109 19.13 -2.39 11.71
N THR A 110 20.02 -1.50 11.28
CA THR A 110 20.98 -0.87 12.21
C THR A 110 20.34 0.20 13.08
N VAL A 111 19.29 0.84 12.61
CA VAL A 111 18.58 1.93 13.30
C VAL A 111 17.41 1.42 14.14
N ASN A 112 16.69 0.42 13.66
CA ASN A 112 15.53 -0.16 14.33
C ASN A 112 15.92 -1.37 15.16
N THR A 113 15.79 -1.24 16.48
CA THR A 113 16.15 -2.30 17.44
C THR A 113 14.98 -3.20 17.85
N SER A 114 13.72 -2.89 17.41
CA SER A 114 12.54 -3.73 17.67
C SER A 114 12.53 -4.95 16.74
N PRO A 115 12.63 -6.17 17.29
CA PRO A 115 12.52 -7.38 16.49
C PRO A 115 11.19 -7.49 15.74
N GLU A 116 10.10 -7.04 16.36
CA GLU A 116 8.74 -7.06 15.79
C GLU A 116 8.67 -6.19 14.55
N ASN A 117 9.20 -4.97 14.61
CA ASN A 117 9.25 -4.06 13.47
C ASN A 117 10.12 -4.64 12.33
N VAL A 118 11.25 -5.22 12.67
CA VAL A 118 12.15 -5.86 11.68
C VAL A 118 11.42 -7.02 10.99
N ILE A 119 10.78 -7.91 11.74
CA ILE A 119 10.01 -9.03 11.19
C ILE A 119 8.88 -8.52 10.28
N GLU A 120 8.15 -7.49 10.70
CA GLU A 120 7.05 -6.89 9.93
C GLU A 120 7.56 -6.32 8.58
N ILE A 121 8.61 -5.53 8.61
CA ILE A 121 9.17 -4.90 7.40
C ILE A 121 9.79 -5.94 6.45
N MET A 122 10.50 -6.94 6.98
CA MET A 122 11.03 -8.03 6.17
C MET A 122 9.92 -8.90 5.55
N SER A 123 8.82 -9.12 6.27
CA SER A 123 7.64 -9.83 5.76
C SER A 123 6.96 -9.03 4.65
N LEU A 124 6.86 -7.71 4.79
CA LEU A 124 6.36 -6.82 3.73
C LEU A 124 7.24 -6.91 2.48
N GLN A 125 8.56 -6.83 2.62
CA GLN A 125 9.50 -6.99 1.51
C GLN A 125 9.30 -8.34 0.79
N ALA A 126 9.17 -9.43 1.54
CA ALA A 126 8.94 -10.75 0.98
C ALA A 126 7.60 -10.83 0.21
N SER A 127 6.55 -10.19 0.72
CA SER A 127 5.25 -10.12 0.05
C SER A 127 5.32 -9.29 -1.23
N LEU A 128 6.00 -8.15 -1.20
CA LEU A 128 6.24 -7.31 -2.39
C LEU A 128 6.97 -8.08 -3.49
N GLN A 129 7.97 -8.90 -3.13
CA GLN A 129 8.71 -9.74 -4.09
C GLN A 129 7.81 -10.81 -4.72
N LYS A 130 6.89 -11.40 -3.95
CA LYS A 130 5.93 -12.40 -4.46
C LYS A 130 4.87 -11.80 -5.38
N MET A 131 4.57 -10.51 -5.24
CA MET A 131 3.56 -9.80 -6.02
C MET A 131 4.12 -9.19 -7.33
N GLN A 132 5.35 -9.49 -7.71
CA GLN A 132 5.95 -9.02 -8.96
C GLN A 132 5.38 -9.73 -10.19
N ILE A 133 5.47 -9.06 -11.33
CA ILE A 133 5.14 -9.61 -12.66
C ILE A 133 5.90 -10.94 -12.88
N ASN A 134 5.26 -11.89 -13.54
CA ASN A 134 5.76 -13.24 -13.83
C ASN A 134 5.88 -14.14 -12.58
N LYS A 135 5.33 -13.77 -11.44
CA LYS A 135 5.18 -14.65 -10.28
C LYS A 135 3.76 -15.21 -10.21
N VAL A 136 3.62 -16.38 -9.61
CA VAL A 136 2.31 -16.95 -9.29
C VAL A 136 1.67 -16.09 -8.20
N LEU A 137 0.42 -15.67 -8.39
CA LEU A 137 -0.30 -14.91 -7.36
C LEU A 137 -0.40 -15.75 -6.08
N PRO A 138 0.03 -15.20 -4.91
CA PRO A 138 -0.03 -15.93 -3.65
C PRO A 138 -1.45 -16.41 -3.33
N GLU A 139 -1.57 -17.67 -2.95
CA GLU A 139 -2.86 -18.30 -2.73
C GLU A 139 -3.52 -17.76 -1.45
N ILE A 140 -4.83 -17.51 -1.57
CA ILE A 140 -5.73 -17.14 -0.49
C ILE A 140 -7.06 -17.89 -0.66
N ILE A 141 -7.84 -17.95 0.41
CA ILE A 141 -9.18 -18.53 0.40
C ILE A 141 -10.20 -17.40 0.30
N LEU A 142 -11.06 -17.50 -0.71
CA LEU A 142 -12.19 -16.61 -0.95
C LEU A 142 -13.49 -17.34 -0.67
N GLU A 143 -14.51 -16.61 -0.24
CA GLU A 143 -15.88 -17.10 -0.11
C GLU A 143 -16.76 -16.39 -1.14
N ASN A 144 -17.45 -17.18 -2.00
CA ASN A 144 -18.40 -16.59 -2.94
C ASN A 144 -19.59 -16.01 -2.18
N THR A 145 -19.96 -14.78 -2.53
CA THR A 145 -20.95 -13.99 -1.78
C THR A 145 -22.37 -14.55 -1.87
N THR A 146 -22.70 -15.34 -2.87
CA THR A 146 -24.04 -15.90 -3.07
C THR A 146 -24.15 -17.32 -2.56
N PHE A 147 -23.16 -18.15 -2.89
CA PHE A 147 -23.22 -19.58 -2.62
C PHE A 147 -22.56 -19.96 -1.29
N GLN A 148 -21.95 -19.00 -0.58
CA GLN A 148 -21.22 -19.20 0.67
C GLN A 148 -20.20 -20.36 0.57
N LYS A 149 -19.73 -20.62 -0.65
CA LYS A 149 -18.75 -21.65 -0.94
C LYS A 149 -17.36 -21.07 -0.85
N LYS A 150 -16.57 -21.61 0.05
CA LYS A 150 -15.14 -21.32 0.13
C LYS A 150 -14.42 -22.00 -1.04
N SER A 151 -13.60 -21.25 -1.72
CA SER A 151 -12.78 -21.73 -2.82
C SER A 151 -11.38 -21.12 -2.76
N SER A 152 -10.41 -21.92 -3.15
CA SER A 152 -9.08 -21.43 -3.41
C SER A 152 -9.10 -20.50 -4.65
N LEU A 153 -8.15 -19.58 -4.72
CA LEU A 153 -7.88 -18.75 -5.91
C LEU A 153 -7.69 -19.60 -7.19
N LEU A 154 -7.28 -20.85 -7.04
CA LEU A 154 -7.17 -21.80 -8.17
C LEU A 154 -8.47 -21.97 -8.97
N ALA A 155 -9.63 -21.70 -8.35
CA ALA A 155 -10.93 -21.70 -9.04
C ALA A 155 -11.07 -20.56 -10.07
N LEU A 156 -10.19 -19.55 -10.03
CA LEU A 156 -10.17 -18.45 -11.01
C LEU A 156 -9.28 -18.73 -12.22
N LYS A 157 -8.57 -19.87 -12.27
CA LYS A 157 -7.77 -20.27 -13.44
C LYS A 157 -8.64 -20.52 -14.68
N GLY A 158 -8.02 -20.47 -15.83
CA GLY A 158 -8.64 -20.77 -17.13
C GLY A 158 -9.11 -19.54 -17.90
N LYS A 159 -9.03 -18.34 -17.34
CA LYS A 159 -9.29 -17.08 -18.02
C LYS A 159 -8.45 -15.97 -17.42
N GLN A 160 -7.92 -15.06 -18.23
CA GLN A 160 -7.29 -13.83 -17.75
C GLN A 160 -8.26 -13.09 -16.82
N THR A 161 -7.79 -12.67 -15.67
CA THR A 161 -8.66 -12.14 -14.61
C THR A 161 -8.12 -10.82 -14.05
N VAL A 162 -9.02 -9.86 -13.89
CA VAL A 162 -8.81 -8.60 -13.18
C VAL A 162 -9.46 -8.72 -11.81
N LEU A 163 -8.67 -8.61 -10.75
CA LEU A 163 -9.16 -8.55 -9.37
C LEU A 163 -9.26 -7.09 -8.95
N TYR A 164 -10.40 -6.70 -8.41
CA TYR A 164 -10.64 -5.38 -7.81
C TYR A 164 -11.25 -5.52 -6.42
N PHE A 165 -11.05 -4.50 -5.58
CA PHE A 165 -11.40 -4.57 -4.15
C PHE A 165 -12.44 -3.53 -3.79
N TRP A 166 -13.31 -3.88 -2.86
CA TRP A 166 -14.35 -3.01 -2.39
C TRP A 166 -14.71 -3.26 -0.92
N SER A 167 -15.42 -2.29 -0.30
CA SER A 167 -15.84 -2.33 1.10
C SER A 167 -17.33 -2.08 1.22
N GLN A 168 -17.99 -2.84 2.10
CA GLN A 168 -19.40 -2.65 2.45
C GLN A 168 -19.66 -1.29 3.12
N THR A 169 -18.66 -0.71 3.77
CA THR A 169 -18.78 0.59 4.43
C THR A 169 -18.58 1.76 3.46
N GLN A 170 -18.21 1.50 2.20
CA GLN A 170 -17.94 2.51 1.16
C GLN A 170 -18.78 2.25 -0.10
N MET A 171 -20.11 2.23 0.03
CA MET A 171 -21.03 1.88 -1.07
C MET A 171 -20.91 2.82 -2.29
N ASN A 172 -20.62 4.10 -2.07
CA ASN A 172 -20.37 5.04 -3.18
C ASN A 172 -19.12 4.68 -3.98
N HIS A 173 -18.06 4.20 -3.30
CA HIS A 173 -16.86 3.69 -3.96
C HIS A 173 -17.22 2.40 -4.74
N TYR A 174 -17.96 1.48 -4.13
CA TYR A 174 -18.39 0.24 -4.78
C TYR A 174 -19.20 0.50 -6.06
N LYS A 175 -20.17 1.42 -6.01
CA LYS A 175 -20.95 1.83 -7.20
C LYS A 175 -20.04 2.34 -8.32
N LYS A 176 -19.15 3.28 -8.01
CA LYS A 176 -18.18 3.81 -9.01
C LYS A 176 -17.28 2.73 -9.58
N THR A 177 -16.92 1.74 -8.74
CA THR A 177 -16.13 0.58 -9.18
C THR A 177 -16.92 -0.25 -10.19
N GLN A 178 -18.20 -0.56 -9.91
CA GLN A 178 -19.05 -1.33 -10.82
C GLN A 178 -19.30 -0.60 -12.14
N ASP A 179 -19.51 0.72 -12.13
CA ASP A 179 -19.63 1.52 -13.33
C ASP A 179 -18.35 1.47 -14.20
N ARG A 180 -17.19 1.33 -13.56
CA ARG A 180 -15.90 1.17 -14.25
C ARG A 180 -15.72 -0.24 -14.78
N VAL A 181 -16.10 -1.26 -14.01
CA VAL A 181 -16.08 -2.67 -14.42
C VAL A 181 -16.90 -2.85 -15.69
N LYS A 182 -18.15 -2.36 -15.73
CA LYS A 182 -19.00 -2.43 -16.91
C LYS A 182 -18.31 -1.84 -18.16
N ARG A 183 -17.67 -0.68 -18.02
CA ARG A 183 -16.90 -0.08 -19.13
C ARG A 183 -15.72 -0.95 -19.59
N TYR A 184 -15.02 -1.55 -18.64
CA TYR A 184 -13.90 -2.44 -18.97
C TYR A 184 -14.38 -3.78 -19.57
N GLU A 185 -15.52 -4.31 -19.16
CA GLU A 185 -16.15 -5.49 -19.78
C GLU A 185 -16.51 -5.24 -21.24
N ASP A 186 -17.04 -4.04 -21.55
CA ASP A 186 -17.37 -3.62 -22.92
C ASP A 186 -16.09 -3.45 -23.77
N GLU A 187 -15.04 -2.85 -23.22
CA GLU A 187 -13.80 -2.55 -23.95
C GLU A 187 -12.85 -3.76 -24.03
N PHE A 188 -12.84 -4.62 -23.01
CA PHE A 188 -11.93 -5.75 -22.85
C PHE A 188 -12.68 -7.02 -22.44
N PRO A 189 -13.54 -7.59 -23.29
CA PRO A 189 -14.39 -8.75 -22.96
C PRO A 189 -13.59 -10.05 -22.76
N GLY A 190 -12.31 -10.07 -23.15
CA GLY A 190 -11.39 -11.19 -22.94
C GLY A 190 -11.12 -11.48 -21.46
N TYR A 191 -11.23 -10.49 -20.58
CA TYR A 191 -10.99 -10.64 -19.15
C TYR A 191 -12.24 -11.12 -18.39
N ARG A 192 -11.99 -11.78 -17.26
CA ARG A 192 -12.96 -11.93 -16.17
C ARG A 192 -12.69 -10.84 -15.13
N TYR A 193 -13.74 -10.18 -14.67
CA TYR A 193 -13.64 -9.16 -13.63
C TYR A 193 -14.19 -9.72 -12.32
N VAL A 194 -13.34 -9.82 -11.30
CA VAL A 194 -13.67 -10.43 -10.02
C VAL A 194 -13.59 -9.39 -8.91
N GLY A 195 -14.72 -9.13 -8.27
CA GLY A 195 -14.83 -8.21 -7.14
C GLY A 195 -14.63 -8.94 -5.81
N ILE A 196 -13.77 -8.40 -4.95
CA ILE A 196 -13.49 -8.98 -3.65
C ILE A 196 -13.77 -7.97 -2.55
N CYS A 197 -14.76 -8.31 -1.68
CA CYS A 197 -15.07 -7.54 -0.49
C CYS A 197 -14.01 -7.76 0.58
N ILE A 198 -13.54 -6.66 1.20
CA ILE A 198 -12.55 -6.73 2.27
C ILE A 198 -13.15 -7.12 3.64
N GLN A 199 -14.47 -7.07 3.79
CA GLN A 199 -15.17 -7.54 4.99
C GLN A 199 -15.90 -8.85 4.72
N PRO A 200 -16.20 -9.62 5.80
CA PRO A 200 -17.12 -10.72 5.72
C PRO A 200 -18.47 -10.28 5.16
N TYR A 201 -19.08 -11.13 4.40
CA TYR A 201 -20.27 -10.83 3.65
C TYR A 201 -21.53 -10.71 4.53
N ASN A 202 -22.45 -9.81 4.16
CA ASN A 202 -23.75 -9.70 4.83
C ASN A 202 -24.91 -9.62 3.81
N LYS A 203 -26.14 -9.87 4.30
CA LYS A 203 -27.35 -9.94 3.48
C LYS A 203 -27.67 -8.60 2.76
N LEU A 204 -27.39 -7.47 3.38
CA LEU A 204 -27.66 -6.15 2.79
C LEU A 204 -26.92 -5.94 1.49
N VAL A 205 -25.70 -6.47 1.40
CA VAL A 205 -24.89 -6.39 0.18
C VAL A 205 -25.49 -7.27 -0.91
N GLN A 206 -26.04 -8.45 -0.59
CA GLN A 206 -26.73 -9.29 -1.60
C GLN A 206 -27.90 -8.54 -2.23
N ASP A 207 -28.71 -7.92 -1.40
CA ASP A 207 -29.90 -7.21 -1.86
C ASP A 207 -29.46 -6.01 -2.74
N TYR A 208 -28.38 -5.31 -2.36
CA TYR A 208 -27.81 -4.25 -3.18
C TYR A 208 -27.27 -4.77 -4.52
N GLN A 209 -26.53 -5.88 -4.52
CA GLN A 209 -26.00 -6.49 -5.74
C GLN A 209 -27.11 -6.91 -6.70
N LYS A 210 -28.23 -7.46 -6.19
CA LYS A 210 -29.41 -7.78 -6.97
C LYS A 210 -30.02 -6.55 -7.63
N VAL A 211 -30.20 -5.46 -6.85
CA VAL A 211 -30.77 -4.20 -7.37
C VAL A 211 -29.88 -3.57 -8.44
N MET A 212 -28.55 -3.73 -8.32
CA MET A 212 -27.58 -3.20 -9.27
C MET A 212 -27.29 -4.16 -10.43
N GLU A 213 -27.97 -5.31 -10.49
CA GLU A 213 -27.77 -6.36 -11.53
C GLU A 213 -26.31 -6.82 -11.65
N ILE A 214 -25.61 -6.91 -10.52
CA ILE A 214 -24.21 -7.34 -10.48
C ILE A 214 -24.19 -8.87 -10.51
N ASP A 215 -23.42 -9.46 -11.42
CA ASP A 215 -23.24 -10.90 -11.49
C ASP A 215 -22.60 -11.47 -10.21
N PRO A 216 -23.35 -12.25 -9.42
CA PRO A 216 -22.86 -12.77 -8.15
C PRO A 216 -21.79 -13.87 -8.32
N SER A 217 -21.67 -14.46 -9.51
CA SER A 217 -20.67 -15.51 -9.76
C SER A 217 -19.23 -15.02 -9.67
N ASN A 218 -19.02 -13.73 -9.91
CA ASN A 218 -17.73 -13.05 -9.87
C ASN A 218 -17.55 -12.19 -8.63
N GLN A 219 -18.37 -12.37 -7.57
CA GLN A 219 -18.28 -11.61 -6.34
C GLN A 219 -17.88 -12.51 -5.16
N TYR A 220 -16.82 -12.11 -4.50
CA TYR A 220 -16.21 -12.84 -3.39
C TYR A 220 -15.97 -11.94 -2.19
N ALA A 221 -15.72 -12.54 -1.03
CA ALA A 221 -15.19 -11.90 0.16
C ALA A 221 -13.94 -12.66 0.63
N PHE A 222 -13.04 -11.95 1.31
CA PHE A 222 -11.94 -12.62 1.99
C PHE A 222 -12.47 -13.43 3.18
N VAL A 223 -11.99 -14.66 3.34
CA VAL A 223 -12.21 -15.45 4.55
C VAL A 223 -11.34 -14.92 5.69
N ASP A 224 -10.11 -14.54 5.35
CA ASP A 224 -9.14 -13.91 6.25
C ASP A 224 -8.53 -12.70 5.53
N PHE A 225 -9.04 -11.51 5.85
CA PHE A 225 -8.54 -10.28 5.25
C PHE A 225 -7.14 -9.91 5.74
N GLU A 226 -6.81 -10.23 7.00
CA GLU A 226 -5.50 -9.89 7.56
C GLU A 226 -4.38 -10.65 6.82
N ASP A 227 -4.54 -11.96 6.66
CA ASP A 227 -3.60 -12.79 5.89
C ASP A 227 -3.53 -12.35 4.41
N ALA A 228 -4.69 -12.14 3.77
CA ALA A 228 -4.77 -11.71 2.39
C ALA A 228 -4.13 -10.34 2.16
N SER A 229 -4.37 -9.37 3.05
CA SER A 229 -3.81 -8.02 2.95
C SER A 229 -2.28 -8.02 3.04
N LYS A 230 -1.72 -8.86 3.89
CA LYS A 230 -0.26 -9.05 4.01
C LYS A 230 0.33 -9.73 2.77
N LYS A 231 -0.29 -10.81 2.29
CA LYS A 231 0.17 -11.57 1.11
C LYS A 231 0.10 -10.76 -0.19
N TRP A 232 -0.98 -10.03 -0.39
CA TRP A 232 -1.22 -9.26 -1.61
C TRP A 232 -0.86 -7.78 -1.49
N VAL A 233 -0.34 -7.37 -0.34
CA VAL A 233 0.01 -5.96 -0.05
C VAL A 233 -1.17 -5.02 -0.36
N LEU A 234 -2.32 -5.28 0.27
CA LEU A 234 -3.54 -4.49 0.07
C LEU A 234 -3.55 -3.28 1.01
N THR A 235 -3.01 -2.18 0.53
CA THR A 235 -2.95 -0.92 1.29
C THR A 235 -4.12 0.02 0.98
N LEU A 236 -4.72 -0.12 -0.19
CA LEU A 236 -5.80 0.75 -0.70
C LEU A 236 -6.83 -0.06 -1.49
N LEU A 237 -8.11 0.34 -1.43
CA LEU A 237 -9.20 -0.28 -2.19
C LEU A 237 -9.13 -0.04 -3.70
N ASN A 238 -8.40 0.98 -4.13
CA ASN A 238 -8.21 1.28 -5.55
C ASN A 238 -7.18 0.39 -6.24
N LYS A 239 -6.63 -0.59 -5.54
CA LYS A 239 -5.73 -1.57 -6.13
C LYS A 239 -6.46 -2.43 -7.17
N GLY A 240 -5.77 -2.70 -8.30
CA GLY A 240 -6.16 -3.69 -9.30
C GLY A 240 -5.03 -4.68 -9.52
N ILE A 241 -5.34 -5.97 -9.53
CA ILE A 241 -4.39 -7.05 -9.85
C ILE A 241 -4.84 -7.71 -11.14
N VAL A 242 -3.92 -7.92 -12.08
CA VAL A 242 -4.20 -8.62 -13.33
C VAL A 242 -3.39 -9.90 -13.38
N ILE A 243 -4.05 -11.02 -13.64
CA ILE A 243 -3.42 -12.35 -13.79
C ILE A 243 -3.80 -12.98 -15.12
N ASP A 244 -2.92 -13.85 -15.62
CA ASP A 244 -3.22 -14.69 -16.77
C ASP A 244 -4.11 -15.88 -16.40
N GLU A 245 -4.40 -16.75 -17.39
CA GLU A 245 -5.22 -17.96 -17.22
C GLU A 245 -4.59 -19.02 -16.32
N ASN A 246 -3.28 -18.92 -16.04
CA ASN A 246 -2.55 -19.82 -15.15
C ASN A 246 -2.40 -19.27 -13.73
N GLY A 247 -2.84 -18.02 -13.51
CA GLY A 247 -2.69 -17.31 -12.23
C GLY A 247 -1.32 -16.64 -12.07
N ILE A 248 -0.61 -16.40 -13.18
CA ILE A 248 0.64 -15.62 -13.20
C ILE A 248 0.31 -14.14 -13.20
N ILE A 249 0.99 -13.36 -12.38
CA ILE A 249 0.78 -11.93 -12.25
C ILE A 249 1.27 -11.20 -13.52
N LEU A 250 0.37 -10.50 -14.18
CA LEU A 250 0.64 -9.55 -15.26
C LEU A 250 0.79 -8.12 -14.72
N GLU A 251 0.04 -7.78 -13.67
CA GLU A 251 0.17 -6.55 -12.89
C GLU A 251 -0.24 -6.80 -11.44
N GLY A 252 0.67 -6.58 -10.49
CA GLY A 252 0.44 -6.82 -9.05
C GLY A 252 0.13 -5.57 -8.22
N PHE A 253 0.38 -4.37 -8.77
CA PHE A 253 0.32 -3.09 -8.05
C PHE A 253 -0.43 -2.00 -8.82
N GLY A 254 -1.28 -2.38 -9.76
CA GLY A 254 -2.05 -1.44 -10.57
C GLY A 254 -3.03 -0.61 -9.71
N ASN A 255 -3.25 0.63 -10.11
CA ASN A 255 -4.34 1.44 -9.58
C ASN A 255 -5.53 1.32 -10.54
N PHE A 256 -6.58 0.62 -10.11
CA PHE A 256 -7.77 0.34 -10.91
C PHE A 256 -8.45 1.60 -11.47
N TYR A 257 -8.25 2.75 -10.81
CA TYR A 257 -8.83 4.03 -11.21
C TYR A 257 -7.90 4.91 -12.05
N ALA A 258 -6.61 4.59 -12.10
CA ALA A 258 -5.67 5.40 -12.86
C ALA A 258 -5.85 5.21 -14.37
N PRO A 259 -5.62 6.25 -15.18
CA PRO A 259 -5.73 6.18 -16.64
C PRO A 259 -4.86 5.08 -17.27
N ASN A 260 -3.65 4.89 -16.74
CA ASN A 260 -2.71 3.88 -17.23
C ASN A 260 -3.14 2.42 -16.94
N PHE A 261 -4.16 2.19 -16.11
CA PHE A 261 -4.69 0.83 -15.91
C PHE A 261 -5.30 0.27 -17.19
N LYS A 262 -5.93 1.12 -18.01
CA LYS A 262 -6.41 0.76 -19.34
C LYS A 262 -5.27 0.29 -20.26
N GLU A 263 -4.13 0.96 -20.23
CA GLU A 263 -2.94 0.59 -21.01
C GLU A 263 -2.41 -0.79 -20.58
N ILE A 264 -2.48 -1.11 -19.28
CA ILE A 264 -2.11 -2.43 -18.75
C ILE A 264 -3.03 -3.51 -19.36
N LEU A 265 -4.34 -3.27 -19.39
CA LEU A 265 -5.30 -4.22 -20.00
C LEU A 265 -5.06 -4.37 -21.50
N GLN A 266 -4.85 -3.27 -22.22
CA GLN A 266 -4.56 -3.30 -23.67
C GLN A 266 -3.30 -4.09 -23.99
N LYS A 267 -2.23 -3.89 -23.23
CA LYS A 267 -0.93 -4.56 -23.43
C LYS A 267 -1.02 -6.08 -23.25
N ASN A 268 -1.89 -6.54 -22.35
CA ASN A 268 -2.02 -7.94 -21.97
C ASN A 268 -3.29 -8.60 -22.56
N ASN A 269 -4.05 -7.89 -23.39
CA ASN A 269 -5.23 -8.45 -24.08
C ASN A 269 -4.76 -9.28 -25.26
N LEU A 270 -4.83 -10.61 -25.11
CA LEU A 270 -4.46 -11.60 -26.13
C LEU A 270 -5.63 -11.90 -27.04
#